data_674faabb31856265fd7af5514403103f
#
_entry.id   674faabb31856265fd7af5514403103f
#
_cell.length_a   1.000
_cell.length_b   1.000
_cell.length_c   1.000
_cell.angle_alpha   90.00
_cell.angle_beta   90.00
_cell.angle_gamma   90.00
#
_symmetry.space_group_name_H-M   'P 1'
#
loop_
_entity.id
_entity.type
_entity.pdbx_description
1 polymer ?
#
loop_
_entity_poly.entity_id
_entity_poly.type
_entity_poly.pdbx_seq_one_letter_code
_entity_poly.pdbx_strand_id
1 'polypeptide(L)'
;MFDGPLTESILKRAADGGLISVRCHNIRDYATDKHRSADDAPYGGGTGMIMKVEPLAGCIDAVKSERPQSKVILTTPRGRTFSQQVAREFAEESGLIIICGRYEGVDERVSSLYVDHEISLGDFVLTGGELAAMVIVDAVSRFIPGGAWRCRGCSD
;
A
#
# COMPACT_ATOMS: atom_id res chain seq x y z
N MET A 1 -1.55 -13.81 -2.17
CA MET A 1 -1.48 -12.92 -3.37
C MET A 1 -0.11 -12.27 -3.54
N PHE A 2 0.53 -11.84 -2.47
CA PHE A 2 1.85 -11.19 -2.55
C PHE A 2 3.03 -12.16 -2.70
N ASP A 3 2.88 -13.41 -2.33
CA ASP A 3 3.98 -14.37 -2.30
C ASP A 3 4.63 -14.59 -3.68
N GLY A 4 3.83 -14.78 -4.74
CA GLY A 4 4.34 -15.03 -6.07
C GLY A 4 5.25 -13.93 -6.61
N PRO A 5 4.75 -12.68 -6.81
CA PRO A 5 5.56 -11.59 -7.35
C PRO A 5 6.76 -11.20 -6.48
N LEU A 6 6.63 -11.28 -5.16
CA LEU A 6 7.68 -10.89 -4.22
C LEU A 6 8.75 -11.96 -4.00
N THR A 7 8.46 -13.21 -4.35
CA THR A 7 9.38 -14.34 -4.18
C THR A 7 10.11 -14.73 -5.44
N GLU A 8 9.84 -14.08 -6.56
CA GLU A 8 10.45 -14.41 -7.83
C GLU A 8 11.27 -13.27 -8.42
N SER A 9 12.20 -13.65 -9.31
CA SER A 9 12.97 -12.74 -10.14
C SER A 9 13.75 -11.70 -9.29
N ILE A 10 13.63 -10.48 -9.63
CA ILE A 10 14.49 -9.39 -9.18
C ILE A 10 13.99 -8.79 -7.86
N LEU A 11 12.70 -8.81 -7.58
CA LEU A 11 12.18 -8.43 -6.27
C LEU A 11 12.71 -9.38 -5.19
N LYS A 12 12.81 -10.67 -5.51
CA LYS A 12 13.46 -11.64 -4.64
C LYS A 12 14.93 -11.31 -4.40
N ARG A 13 15.68 -10.96 -5.44
CA ARG A 13 17.10 -10.58 -5.29
C ARG A 13 17.27 -9.35 -4.41
N ALA A 14 16.41 -8.34 -4.57
CA ALA A 14 16.45 -7.14 -3.75
C ALA A 14 16.13 -7.45 -2.28
N ALA A 15 15.15 -8.32 -2.02
CA ALA A 15 14.80 -8.76 -0.68
C ALA A 15 15.91 -9.60 -0.06
N ASP A 16 16.46 -10.57 -0.79
CA ASP A 16 17.56 -11.44 -0.32
C ASP A 16 18.84 -10.63 -0.05
N GLY A 17 19.07 -9.58 -0.82
CA GLY A 17 20.19 -8.65 -0.62
C GLY A 17 20.01 -7.63 0.49
N GLY A 18 18.84 -7.63 1.17
CA GLY A 18 18.55 -6.69 2.24
C GLY A 18 18.22 -5.27 1.79
N LEU A 19 18.00 -5.04 0.49
CA LEU A 19 17.69 -3.73 -0.06
C LEU A 19 16.24 -3.31 0.17
N ILE A 20 15.32 -4.28 0.20
CA ILE A 20 13.91 -4.09 0.52
C ILE A 20 13.45 -5.14 1.52
N SER A 21 12.46 -4.79 2.31
CA SER A 21 11.75 -5.72 3.18
C SER A 21 10.26 -5.42 3.06
N VAL A 22 9.47 -6.43 2.72
CA VAL A 22 8.01 -6.30 2.59
C VAL A 22 7.35 -7.18 3.63
N ARG A 23 6.46 -6.58 4.42
CA ARG A 23 5.63 -7.27 5.41
C ARG A 23 4.16 -7.03 5.11
N CYS A 24 3.38 -8.09 5.11
CA CYS A 24 1.94 -8.02 4.96
C CYS A 24 1.28 -8.11 6.35
N HIS A 25 0.41 -7.15 6.63
CA HIS A 25 -0.37 -7.10 7.86
C HIS A 25 -1.84 -7.35 7.53
N ASN A 26 -2.47 -8.27 8.22
CA ASN A 26 -3.90 -8.49 8.10
C ASN A 26 -4.63 -7.55 9.06
N ILE A 27 -5.43 -6.65 8.51
CA ILE A 27 -6.18 -5.67 9.29
C ILE A 27 -7.10 -6.34 10.31
N ARG A 28 -7.64 -7.51 10.00
CA ARG A 28 -8.52 -8.27 10.90
C ARG A 28 -7.85 -8.66 12.21
N ASP A 29 -6.53 -8.76 12.25
CA ASP A 29 -5.78 -9.04 13.48
C ASP A 29 -5.86 -7.90 14.50
N TYR A 30 -6.26 -6.72 14.05
CA TYR A 30 -6.43 -5.52 14.88
C TYR A 30 -7.90 -5.20 15.19
N ALA A 31 -8.83 -6.05 14.78
CA ALA A 31 -10.24 -5.91 15.09
C ALA A 31 -10.50 -6.36 16.54
N THR A 32 -11.32 -5.59 17.26
CA THR A 32 -11.62 -5.84 18.69
C THR A 32 -12.93 -6.60 18.89
N ASP A 33 -13.76 -6.73 17.86
CA ASP A 33 -15.03 -7.44 17.92
C ASP A 33 -14.86 -8.96 17.84
N LYS A 34 -15.88 -9.68 18.29
CA LYS A 34 -15.88 -11.14 18.35
C LYS A 34 -15.66 -11.82 17.00
N HIS A 35 -16.11 -11.20 15.93
CA HIS A 35 -16.01 -11.72 14.57
C HIS A 35 -14.79 -11.19 13.80
N ARG A 36 -13.95 -10.38 14.43
CA ARG A 36 -12.77 -9.76 13.82
C ARG A 36 -13.10 -9.09 12.48
N SER A 37 -14.21 -8.33 12.43
CA SER A 37 -14.66 -7.65 11.21
C SER A 37 -13.82 -6.41 10.95
N ALA A 38 -13.42 -6.28 9.68
CA ALA A 38 -12.67 -5.13 9.17
C ALA A 38 -13.52 -4.22 8.26
N ASP A 39 -14.77 -4.57 8.07
CA ASP A 39 -15.68 -3.89 7.14
C ASP A 39 -17.04 -3.60 7.78
N ASP A 40 -17.73 -2.59 7.28
CA ASP A 40 -19.04 -2.17 7.76
C ASP A 40 -19.84 -1.53 6.63
N ALA A 41 -21.15 -1.31 6.88
CA ALA A 41 -22.01 -0.59 5.95
C ALA A 41 -21.57 0.88 5.83
N PRO A 42 -21.75 1.52 4.64
CA PRO A 42 -21.42 2.92 4.47
C PRO A 42 -22.24 3.83 5.38
N TYR A 43 -21.61 4.88 5.87
CA TYR A 43 -22.29 5.89 6.67
C TYR A 43 -23.36 6.61 5.83
N GLY A 44 -24.57 6.68 6.34
CA GLY A 44 -25.69 7.33 5.64
C GLY A 44 -26.49 6.42 4.70
N GLY A 45 -26.23 5.12 4.70
CA GLY A 45 -26.99 4.12 3.95
C GLY A 45 -26.66 4.12 2.46
N GLY A 46 -25.87 3.20 2.05
CA GLY A 46 -25.58 2.86 0.65
C GLY A 46 -25.54 1.37 0.50
N THR A 47 -25.45 0.91 -0.73
CA THR A 47 -25.14 -0.50 -1.02
C THR A 47 -23.63 -0.71 -0.95
N GLY A 48 -23.20 -1.84 -0.40
CA GLY A 48 -21.79 -2.20 -0.31
C GLY A 48 -21.22 -2.09 1.09
N MET A 49 -19.93 -2.34 1.20
CA MET A 49 -19.19 -2.35 2.46
C MET A 49 -17.97 -1.44 2.37
N ILE A 50 -17.63 -0.79 3.45
CA ILE A 50 -16.39 -0.01 3.58
C ILE A 50 -15.50 -0.58 4.68
N MET A 51 -14.20 -0.34 4.60
CA MET A 51 -13.25 -0.76 5.62
C MET A 51 -13.40 0.10 6.87
N LYS A 52 -13.50 -0.55 8.04
CA LYS A 52 -13.66 0.13 9.33
C LYS A 52 -12.43 0.94 9.71
N VAL A 53 -12.67 2.06 10.39
CA VAL A 53 -11.61 2.93 10.92
C VAL A 53 -10.77 2.23 11.98
N GLU A 54 -11.41 1.62 12.98
CA GLU A 54 -10.71 1.10 14.17
C GLU A 54 -9.65 0.04 13.86
N PRO A 55 -9.95 -1.06 13.16
CA PRO A 55 -8.92 -2.07 12.88
C PRO A 55 -7.84 -1.53 11.93
N LEU A 56 -8.21 -0.71 10.97
CA LEU A 56 -7.24 -0.12 10.05
C LEU A 56 -6.33 0.89 10.76
N ALA A 57 -6.88 1.77 11.58
CA ALA A 57 -6.11 2.70 12.40
C ALA A 57 -5.18 1.98 13.38
N GLY A 58 -5.66 0.93 14.04
CA GLY A 58 -4.86 0.11 14.93
C GLY A 58 -3.69 -0.55 14.22
N CYS A 59 -3.91 -1.05 13.01
CA CYS A 59 -2.86 -1.62 12.17
C CYS A 59 -1.82 -0.56 11.77
N ILE A 60 -2.26 0.59 11.29
CA ILE A 60 -1.36 1.70 10.90
C ILE A 60 -0.53 2.15 12.11
N ASP A 61 -1.15 2.35 13.25
CA ASP A 61 -0.46 2.80 14.47
C ASP A 61 0.59 1.77 14.92
N ALA A 62 0.28 0.48 14.87
CA ALA A 62 1.23 -0.58 15.21
C ALA A 62 2.43 -0.59 14.27
N VAL A 63 2.21 -0.46 12.97
CA VAL A 63 3.30 -0.42 11.98
C VAL A 63 4.12 0.86 12.14
N LYS A 64 3.48 1.99 12.36
CA LYS A 64 4.18 3.26 12.59
C LYS A 64 4.97 3.30 13.89
N SER A 65 4.58 2.56 14.91
CA SER A 65 5.37 2.46 16.14
C SER A 65 6.75 1.84 15.88
N GLU A 66 6.85 0.92 14.95
CA GLU A 66 8.12 0.31 14.53
C GLU A 66 8.86 1.15 13.48
N ARG A 67 8.13 1.86 12.63
CA ARG A 67 8.64 2.63 11.48
C ARG A 67 8.00 4.01 11.41
N PRO A 68 8.30 4.92 12.36
CA PRO A 68 7.57 6.19 12.49
C PRO A 68 7.75 7.15 11.32
N GLN A 69 8.81 6.99 10.54
CA GLN A 69 9.09 7.84 9.36
C GLN A 69 8.41 7.35 8.07
N SER A 70 7.69 6.22 8.12
CA SER A 70 7.02 5.67 6.95
C SER A 70 5.87 6.57 6.48
N LYS A 71 5.72 6.70 5.17
CA LYS A 71 4.58 7.40 4.54
C LYS A 71 3.44 6.45 4.29
N VAL A 72 2.23 6.89 4.57
CA VAL A 72 1.01 6.10 4.38
C VAL A 72 0.39 6.43 3.03
N ILE A 73 0.23 5.41 2.21
CA ILE A 73 -0.34 5.50 0.86
C ILE A 73 -1.64 4.72 0.82
N LEU A 74 -2.69 5.37 0.35
CA LEU A 74 -3.96 4.72 0.03
C LEU A 74 -4.07 4.56 -1.49
N THR A 75 -4.27 3.34 -1.95
CA THR A 75 -4.57 3.08 -3.35
C THR A 75 -6.04 3.33 -3.64
N THR A 76 -6.34 4.26 -4.53
CA THR A 76 -7.71 4.66 -4.87
C THR A 76 -7.77 5.22 -6.29
N PRO A 77 -8.83 4.93 -7.06
CA PRO A 77 -8.98 5.51 -8.39
C PRO A 77 -9.03 7.04 -8.44
N ARG A 78 -9.35 7.67 -7.32
CA ARG A 78 -9.44 9.14 -7.21
C ARG A 78 -8.14 9.82 -6.82
N GLY A 79 -7.08 9.04 -6.60
CA GLY A 79 -5.80 9.58 -6.18
C GLY A 79 -4.98 10.21 -7.30
N ARG A 80 -3.82 10.77 -6.91
CA ARG A 80 -2.81 11.22 -7.86
C ARG A 80 -2.36 10.05 -8.72
N THR A 81 -2.27 10.25 -10.04
CA THR A 81 -1.82 9.21 -10.96
C THR A 81 -0.38 8.79 -10.66
N PHE A 82 -0.18 7.50 -10.47
CA PHE A 82 1.14 6.92 -10.27
C PHE A 82 1.96 7.02 -11.55
N SER A 83 3.20 7.45 -11.42
CA SER A 83 4.13 7.65 -12.53
C SER A 83 5.53 7.26 -12.10
N GLN A 84 6.45 7.21 -13.04
CA GLN A 84 7.86 6.99 -12.77
C GLN A 84 8.44 8.04 -11.81
N GLN A 85 8.02 9.29 -11.95
CA GLN A 85 8.42 10.36 -11.05
C GLN A 85 7.95 10.10 -9.62
N VAL A 86 6.71 9.68 -9.43
CA VAL A 86 6.17 9.32 -8.11
C VAL A 86 6.93 8.14 -7.53
N ALA A 87 7.27 7.14 -8.34
CA ALA A 87 8.07 5.99 -7.90
C ALA A 87 9.45 6.43 -7.39
N ARG A 88 10.09 7.39 -8.05
CA ARG A 88 11.37 7.98 -7.59
C ARG A 88 11.21 8.72 -6.26
N GLU A 89 10.17 9.53 -6.13
CA GLU A 89 9.86 10.24 -4.89
C GLU A 89 9.71 9.25 -3.72
N PHE A 90 8.96 8.17 -3.94
CA PHE A 90 8.72 7.15 -2.91
C PHE A 90 9.96 6.33 -2.58
N ALA A 91 10.87 6.13 -3.53
CA ALA A 91 12.13 5.43 -3.28
C ALA A 91 13.07 6.20 -2.34
N GLU A 92 12.89 7.49 -2.19
CA GLU A 92 13.65 8.33 -1.24
C GLU A 92 13.12 8.23 0.19
N GLU A 93 11.90 7.73 0.37
CA GLU A 93 11.31 7.55 1.70
C GLU A 93 11.95 6.39 2.45
N SER A 94 12.00 6.49 3.77
CA SER A 94 12.56 5.43 4.63
C SER A 94 11.67 4.19 4.69
N GLY A 95 10.38 4.32 4.43
CA GLY A 95 9.42 3.24 4.36
C GLY A 95 8.08 3.69 3.84
N LEU A 96 7.32 2.75 3.31
CA LEU A 96 5.97 2.97 2.81
C LEU A 96 5.01 2.00 3.49
N ILE A 97 3.87 2.52 3.92
CA ILE A 97 2.74 1.73 4.40
C ILE A 97 1.66 1.84 3.33
N ILE A 98 1.37 0.76 2.62
CA ILE A 98 0.41 0.77 1.54
C ILE A 98 -0.89 0.12 2.00
N ILE A 99 -1.96 0.91 2.03
CA ILE A 99 -3.30 0.42 2.38
C ILE A 99 -3.95 -0.14 1.13
N CYS A 100 -4.24 -1.45 1.17
CA CYS A 100 -4.94 -2.15 0.11
C CYS A 100 -6.44 -2.12 0.40
N GLY A 101 -7.14 -1.12 -0.15
CA GLY A 101 -8.58 -0.99 -0.01
C GLY A 101 -9.32 -2.09 -0.74
N ARG A 102 -10.47 -2.44 -0.24
CA ARG A 102 -11.44 -3.38 -0.86
C ARG A 102 -12.85 -2.79 -0.80
N TYR A 103 -13.77 -3.44 -1.46
CA TYR A 103 -15.19 -3.05 -1.48
C TYR A 103 -15.39 -1.65 -2.06
N GLU A 104 -16.24 -0.86 -1.45
CA GLU A 104 -16.55 0.52 -1.86
C GLU A 104 -15.47 1.53 -1.42
N GLY A 105 -14.42 1.06 -0.75
CA GLY A 105 -13.30 1.88 -0.33
C GLY A 105 -13.04 1.87 1.16
N VAL A 106 -12.40 2.91 1.62
CA VAL A 106 -11.99 3.12 3.00
C VAL A 106 -12.73 4.31 3.56
N ASP A 107 -13.11 4.26 4.84
CA ASP A 107 -13.75 5.38 5.53
C ASP A 107 -12.91 6.66 5.39
N GLU A 108 -13.55 7.76 5.02
CA GLU A 108 -12.92 9.06 4.79
C GLU A 108 -12.11 9.57 6.01
N ARG A 109 -12.46 9.15 7.22
CA ARG A 109 -11.72 9.50 8.43
C ARG A 109 -10.31 8.95 8.43
N VAL A 110 -10.09 7.78 7.82
CA VAL A 110 -8.75 7.20 7.67
C VAL A 110 -7.91 8.06 6.72
N SER A 111 -8.49 8.48 5.59
CA SER A 111 -7.79 9.37 4.66
C SER A 111 -7.39 10.68 5.32
N SER A 112 -8.28 11.29 6.09
CA SER A 112 -8.03 12.58 6.76
C SER A 112 -6.99 12.49 7.88
N LEU A 113 -6.97 11.38 8.62
CA LEU A 113 -6.15 11.26 9.84
C LEU A 113 -4.80 10.58 9.59
N TYR A 114 -4.70 9.67 8.64
CA TYR A 114 -3.54 8.79 8.51
C TYR A 114 -2.85 8.83 7.15
N VAL A 115 -3.56 9.14 6.07
CA VAL A 115 -3.03 9.00 4.71
C VAL A 115 -2.21 10.23 4.31
N ASP A 116 -0.98 9.98 3.89
CA ASP A 116 -0.10 11.02 3.35
C ASP A 116 -0.32 11.22 1.85
N HIS A 117 -0.57 10.13 1.12
CA HIS A 117 -0.77 10.14 -0.33
C HIS A 117 -1.90 9.23 -0.77
N GLU A 118 -2.79 9.73 -1.59
CA GLU A 118 -3.75 8.93 -2.33
C GLU A 118 -3.24 8.73 -3.75
N ILE A 119 -3.10 7.48 -4.18
CA ILE A 119 -2.46 7.10 -5.45
C ILE A 119 -3.40 6.26 -6.30
N SER A 120 -3.52 6.65 -7.57
CA SER A 120 -4.27 5.93 -8.59
C SER A 120 -3.32 5.32 -9.63
N LEU A 121 -3.58 4.10 -10.07
CA LEU A 121 -2.89 3.51 -11.22
C LEU A 121 -3.46 3.95 -12.56
N GLY A 122 -4.64 4.52 -12.58
CA GLY A 122 -5.33 4.94 -13.79
C GLY A 122 -6.83 5.09 -13.59
N ASP A 123 -7.52 5.43 -14.66
CA ASP A 123 -8.97 5.62 -14.66
C ASP A 123 -9.70 4.28 -14.82
N PHE A 124 -9.59 3.44 -13.81
CA PHE A 124 -10.27 2.15 -13.72
C PHE A 124 -10.36 1.69 -12.27
N VAL A 125 -11.28 0.78 -11.99
CA VAL A 125 -11.47 0.20 -10.66
C VAL A 125 -10.98 -1.24 -10.64
N LEU A 126 -10.21 -1.58 -9.61
CA LEU A 126 -9.77 -2.95 -9.34
C LEU A 126 -10.64 -3.57 -8.23
N THR A 127 -10.66 -4.88 -8.16
CA THR A 127 -11.40 -5.61 -7.10
C THR A 127 -10.80 -5.41 -5.71
N GLY A 128 -9.55 -4.96 -5.63
CA GLY A 128 -8.85 -4.65 -4.39
C GLY A 128 -7.55 -3.91 -4.68
N GLY A 129 -6.98 -3.32 -3.66
CA GLY A 129 -5.74 -2.53 -3.76
C GLY A 129 -4.47 -3.35 -3.85
N GLU A 130 -4.54 -4.68 -3.72
CA GLU A 130 -3.35 -5.54 -3.65
C GLU A 130 -2.53 -5.53 -4.94
N LEU A 131 -3.20 -5.56 -6.10
CA LEU A 131 -2.52 -5.47 -7.40
C LEU A 131 -1.85 -4.09 -7.57
N ALA A 132 -2.54 -3.04 -7.17
CA ALA A 132 -1.97 -1.69 -7.19
C ALA A 132 -0.75 -1.59 -6.27
N ALA A 133 -0.82 -2.16 -5.07
CA ALA A 133 0.31 -2.20 -4.14
C ALA A 133 1.52 -2.94 -4.74
N MET A 134 1.30 -4.06 -5.41
CA MET A 134 2.38 -4.81 -6.07
C MET A 134 3.04 -4.01 -7.19
N VAL A 135 2.27 -3.29 -7.99
CA VAL A 135 2.80 -2.40 -9.04
C VAL A 135 3.65 -1.30 -8.43
N ILE A 136 3.18 -0.67 -7.35
CA ILE A 136 3.93 0.38 -6.65
C ILE A 136 5.24 -0.17 -6.09
N VAL A 137 5.20 -1.31 -5.41
CA VAL A 137 6.41 -1.95 -4.83
C VAL A 137 7.41 -2.28 -5.93
N ASP A 138 6.97 -2.87 -7.03
CA ASP A 138 7.84 -3.20 -8.15
C ASP A 138 8.51 -1.95 -8.72
N ALA A 139 7.74 -0.94 -9.07
CA ALA A 139 8.24 0.28 -9.67
C ALA A 139 9.18 1.07 -8.74
N VAL A 140 8.83 1.19 -7.46
CA VAL A 140 9.64 1.89 -6.45
C VAL A 140 10.96 1.16 -6.20
N SER A 141 10.94 -0.17 -6.13
CA SER A 141 12.11 -1.00 -5.88
C SER A 141 13.22 -0.78 -6.91
N ARG A 142 12.86 -0.42 -8.13
CA ARG A 142 13.82 -0.14 -9.22
C ARG A 142 14.68 1.09 -8.95
N PHE A 143 14.23 2.01 -8.12
CA PHE A 143 14.93 3.26 -7.83
C PHE A 143 15.68 3.24 -6.48
N ILE A 144 15.58 2.15 -5.74
CA ILE A 144 16.31 2.03 -4.47
C ILE A 144 17.81 1.90 -4.73
N PRO A 145 18.66 2.74 -4.09
CA PRO A 145 20.10 2.68 -4.27
C PRO A 145 20.68 1.30 -3.94
N GLY A 146 21.60 0.81 -4.77
CA GLY A 146 22.20 -0.51 -4.62
C GLY A 146 21.42 -1.65 -5.28
N GLY A 147 20.22 -1.38 -5.77
CA GLY A 147 19.45 -2.32 -6.59
C GLY A 147 20.12 -2.61 -7.92
N ALA A 148 20.20 -3.88 -8.31
CA ALA A 148 20.85 -4.35 -9.54
C ALA A 148 20.08 -3.98 -10.83
N TRP A 149 19.32 -2.89 -10.83
CA TRP A 149 18.28 -2.58 -11.79
C TRP A 149 18.59 -1.45 -12.76
N ARG A 150 19.79 -1.12 -12.93
CA ARG A 150 20.09 -0.23 -14.05
C ARG A 150 19.87 -1.01 -15.33
N CYS A 151 18.69 -0.89 -15.88
CA CYS A 151 18.44 -1.27 -17.26
C CYS A 151 19.47 -0.52 -18.14
N ARG A 152 20.36 -1.23 -18.80
CA ARG A 152 21.18 -0.60 -19.85
C ARG A 152 20.20 -0.11 -20.91
N GLY A 153 20.00 1.19 -20.99
CA GLY A 153 19.13 1.80 -22.00
C GLY A 153 17.91 2.57 -21.48
N CYS A 154 17.66 2.59 -20.16
CA CYS A 154 16.72 3.57 -19.61
C CYS A 154 17.53 4.83 -19.28
N SER A 155 17.47 5.82 -20.16
CA SER A 155 17.88 7.18 -19.84
C SER A 155 17.04 7.71 -18.68
N ASP A 156 17.69 8.35 -17.77
CA ASP A 156 17.09 9.04 -16.61
C ASP A 156 15.97 9.98 -16.99
#